data_03183e76c84a5b6319f38bf5f795be7e
#
_entry.id   03183e76c84a5b6319f38bf5f795be7e
#
_cell.length_a   1.000
_cell.length_b   1.000
_cell.length_c   1.000
_cell.angle_alpha   90.00
_cell.angle_beta   90.00
_cell.angle_gamma   90.00
#
_symmetry.space_group_name_H-M   'P 1'
#
loop_
_entity.id
_entity.type
_entity.pdbx_description
1 polymer ?
#
loop_
_entity_poly.entity_id
_entity_poly.type
_entity_poly.pdbx_seq_one_letter_code
_entity_poly.pdbx_strand_id
1 'polypeptide(L)'
;MKVSYFDRAALEQRLKMADVLDVVEGVYKSKAEGKTIVWPTVTHNFEDRGAVMDIRSGYDRGNEVYGAKLLATFPENEKRGLPPFSGILVAMDGTTGLPKGIMDASFITSMRTGAAAAVSARALARPESDTLLVLGTGRQSLFMIGAALTAMKNIKTVYCAEPMNLDAAKPYAAACPQRMQEMFSLDASDVQFIPVSDLAESVGKADIIITITRATKPIISRDWVKPGTHLSCIGADMPGKEELWE
;
A
#
# COMPACT_ATOMS: atom_id res chain seq x y z
N MET A 1 11.69 12.60 -30.76
CA MET A 1 11.83 11.93 -29.45
C MET A 1 10.72 10.88 -29.32
N LYS A 2 11.02 9.66 -28.87
CA LYS A 2 10.02 8.63 -28.56
C LYS A 2 9.95 8.46 -27.05
N VAL A 3 8.74 8.44 -26.48
CA VAL A 3 8.50 8.19 -25.06
C VAL A 3 7.71 6.89 -24.94
N SER A 4 8.18 5.97 -24.10
CA SER A 4 7.47 4.71 -23.84
C SER A 4 6.31 4.94 -22.89
N TYR A 5 5.15 4.37 -23.20
CA TYR A 5 4.03 4.27 -22.29
C TYR A 5 3.89 2.82 -21.79
N PHE A 6 3.82 2.66 -20.48
CA PHE A 6 3.59 1.38 -19.83
C PHE A 6 2.20 1.43 -19.17
N ASP A 7 1.25 0.75 -19.77
CA ASP A 7 -0.06 0.54 -19.20
C ASP A 7 0.00 -0.43 -18.00
N ARG A 8 -1.11 -0.61 -17.34
CA ARG A 8 -1.22 -1.50 -16.19
C ARG A 8 -0.78 -2.93 -16.51
N ALA A 9 -1.21 -3.48 -17.65
CA ALA A 9 -0.88 -4.86 -18.04
C ALA A 9 0.64 -5.04 -18.25
N ALA A 10 1.29 -4.06 -18.88
CA ALA A 10 2.73 -4.06 -19.07
C ALA A 10 3.50 -3.98 -17.74
N LEU A 11 2.96 -3.25 -16.75
CA LEU A 11 3.56 -3.14 -15.41
C LEU A 11 3.35 -4.42 -14.58
N GLU A 12 2.17 -5.02 -14.62
CA GLU A 12 1.87 -6.28 -13.94
C GLU A 12 2.79 -7.42 -14.37
N GLN A 13 3.17 -7.45 -15.66
CA GLN A 13 4.11 -8.44 -16.19
C GLN A 13 5.57 -8.21 -15.76
N ARG A 14 5.96 -6.99 -15.41
CA ARG A 14 7.36 -6.60 -15.20
C ARG A 14 7.71 -6.32 -13.74
N LEU A 15 6.80 -5.75 -12.97
CA LEU A 15 7.08 -5.36 -11.59
C LEU A 15 6.81 -6.52 -10.65
N LYS A 16 7.86 -7.04 -10.03
CA LYS A 16 7.76 -8.02 -8.96
C LYS A 16 7.81 -7.33 -7.61
N MET A 17 7.03 -7.80 -6.65
CA MET A 17 6.98 -7.20 -5.32
C MET A 17 8.35 -7.19 -4.63
N ALA A 18 9.17 -8.21 -4.82
CA ALA A 18 10.52 -8.26 -4.28
C ALA A 18 11.39 -7.07 -4.76
N ASP A 19 11.37 -6.79 -6.07
CA ASP A 19 12.14 -5.67 -6.65
C ASP A 19 11.60 -4.31 -6.12
N VAL A 20 10.29 -4.19 -5.95
CA VAL A 20 9.65 -2.96 -5.43
C VAL A 20 10.01 -2.74 -3.95
N LEU A 21 10.10 -3.81 -3.15
CA LEU A 21 10.59 -3.73 -1.76
C LEU A 21 12.01 -3.15 -1.69
N ASP A 22 12.92 -3.65 -2.52
CA ASP A 22 14.32 -3.20 -2.53
C ASP A 22 14.42 -1.74 -3.00
N VAL A 23 13.67 -1.35 -4.02
CA VAL A 23 13.61 0.05 -4.50
C VAL A 23 13.06 0.97 -3.41
N VAL A 24 11.96 0.61 -2.74
CA VAL A 24 11.36 1.44 -1.69
C VAL A 24 12.30 1.58 -0.49
N GLU A 25 12.96 0.50 -0.05
CA GLU A 25 13.97 0.58 1.00
C GLU A 25 15.14 1.48 0.59
N GLY A 26 15.61 1.36 -0.65
CA GLY A 26 16.67 2.22 -1.21
C GLY A 26 16.28 3.71 -1.19
N VAL A 27 15.03 4.03 -1.55
CA VAL A 27 14.52 5.41 -1.49
C VAL A 27 14.45 5.93 -0.06
N TYR A 28 14.05 5.13 0.93
CA TYR A 28 14.09 5.54 2.34
C TYR A 28 15.51 5.82 2.82
N LYS A 29 16.50 4.98 2.44
CA LYS A 29 17.91 5.21 2.74
C LYS A 29 18.41 6.51 2.07
N SER A 30 18.13 6.71 0.78
CA SER A 30 18.46 7.94 0.05
C SER A 30 17.84 9.18 0.70
N LYS A 31 16.61 9.06 1.23
CA LYS A 31 15.97 10.16 1.96
C LYS A 31 16.67 10.46 3.27
N ALA A 32 17.04 9.45 4.04
CA ALA A 32 17.78 9.63 5.29
C ALA A 32 19.17 10.29 5.07
N GLU A 33 19.78 10.00 3.93
CA GLU A 33 21.07 10.59 3.49
C GLU A 33 20.90 11.98 2.84
N GLY A 34 19.70 12.55 2.79
CA GLY A 34 19.44 13.86 2.17
C GLY A 34 19.55 13.90 0.64
N LYS A 35 19.55 12.73 0.01
CA LYS A 35 19.68 12.61 -1.46
C LYS A 35 18.35 12.74 -2.21
N THR A 36 17.22 12.79 -1.51
CA THR A 36 15.90 12.95 -2.15
C THR A 36 15.26 14.27 -1.80
N ILE A 37 14.56 14.86 -2.75
CA ILE A 37 13.76 16.07 -2.58
C ILE A 37 12.31 15.73 -2.90
N VAL A 38 11.41 15.97 -1.96
CA VAL A 38 9.97 15.89 -2.20
C VAL A 38 9.46 17.31 -2.38
N TRP A 39 8.81 17.58 -3.51
CA TRP A 39 8.20 18.88 -3.76
C TRP A 39 6.81 18.96 -3.13
N PRO A 40 6.32 20.18 -2.86
CA PRO A 40 4.97 20.37 -2.31
C PRO A 40 3.90 19.66 -3.16
N THR A 41 2.99 18.98 -2.49
CA THR A 41 1.84 18.36 -3.16
C THR A 41 0.87 19.45 -3.61
N VAL A 42 0.38 19.34 -4.84
CA VAL A 42 -0.72 20.15 -5.34
C VAL A 42 -1.98 19.32 -5.27
N THR A 43 -2.97 19.78 -4.52
CA THR A 43 -4.26 19.11 -4.39
C THR A 43 -5.39 20.02 -4.86
N HIS A 44 -6.34 19.47 -5.60
CA HIS A 44 -7.57 20.16 -5.99
C HIS A 44 -8.79 19.30 -5.67
N ASN A 45 -9.72 19.88 -4.92
CA ASN A 45 -11.01 19.25 -4.61
C ASN A 45 -12.07 19.70 -5.63
N PHE A 46 -12.75 18.73 -6.22
CA PHE A 46 -13.94 18.94 -7.02
C PHE A 46 -15.16 18.77 -6.09
N GLU A 47 -15.51 19.83 -5.37
CA GLU A 47 -16.50 19.80 -4.28
C GLU A 47 -17.86 19.31 -4.74
N ASP A 48 -18.30 19.75 -5.94
CA ASP A 48 -19.55 19.35 -6.58
C ASP A 48 -19.62 17.85 -6.94
N ARG A 49 -18.50 17.15 -6.91
CA ARG A 49 -18.35 15.73 -7.30
C ARG A 49 -17.84 14.83 -6.18
N GLY A 50 -17.51 15.39 -5.03
CA GLY A 50 -16.84 14.65 -3.95
C GLY A 50 -15.55 13.98 -4.42
N ALA A 51 -14.85 14.60 -5.38
CA ALA A 51 -13.68 14.05 -6.03
C ALA A 51 -12.43 14.89 -5.73
N VAL A 52 -11.25 14.27 -5.86
CA VAL A 52 -9.98 14.93 -5.59
C VAL A 52 -8.93 14.55 -6.63
N MET A 53 -8.05 15.50 -6.95
CA MET A 53 -6.86 15.31 -7.76
C MET A 53 -5.62 15.75 -6.98
N ASP A 54 -4.56 14.92 -7.04
CA ASP A 54 -3.25 15.20 -6.46
C ASP A 54 -2.15 15.14 -7.50
N ILE A 55 -1.20 16.10 -7.43
CA ILE A 55 0.10 16.01 -8.10
C ILE A 55 1.17 15.83 -7.01
N ARG A 56 1.84 14.70 -7.01
CA ARG A 56 2.95 14.39 -6.12
C ARG A 56 4.22 14.22 -6.93
N SER A 57 5.25 14.96 -6.58
CA SER A 57 6.47 15.04 -7.38
C SER A 57 7.72 15.12 -6.51
N GLY A 58 8.87 14.81 -7.09
CA GLY A 58 10.13 14.84 -6.38
C GLY A 58 11.31 14.44 -7.24
N TYR A 59 12.50 14.50 -6.64
CA TYR A 59 13.77 14.19 -7.26
C TYR A 59 14.60 13.27 -6.36
N ASP A 60 15.09 12.19 -6.91
CA ASP A 60 16.09 11.31 -6.31
C ASP A 60 17.45 11.58 -6.98
N ARG A 61 18.32 12.29 -6.26
CA ARG A 61 19.68 12.62 -6.73
C ARG A 61 20.56 11.37 -6.85
N GLY A 62 20.32 10.36 -6.00
CA GLY A 62 21.12 9.13 -6.00
C GLY A 62 20.97 8.34 -7.29
N ASN A 63 19.76 8.34 -7.85
CA ASN A 63 19.43 7.64 -9.09
C ASN A 63 19.27 8.59 -10.29
N GLU A 64 19.49 9.89 -10.11
CA GLU A 64 19.36 10.92 -11.15
C GLU A 64 18.01 10.85 -11.88
N VAL A 65 16.92 10.68 -11.11
CA VAL A 65 15.56 10.58 -11.62
C VAL A 65 14.65 11.56 -10.89
N TYR A 66 13.92 12.36 -11.63
CA TYR A 66 12.82 13.14 -11.09
C TYR A 66 11.51 12.78 -11.79
N GLY A 67 10.39 13.13 -11.18
CA GLY A 67 9.10 12.82 -11.79
C GLY A 67 7.93 13.40 -11.07
N ALA A 68 6.77 13.21 -11.68
CA ALA A 68 5.51 13.62 -11.13
C ALA A 68 4.47 12.52 -11.34
N LYS A 69 3.61 12.35 -10.34
CA LYS A 69 2.48 11.44 -10.36
C LYS A 69 1.20 12.25 -10.20
N LEU A 70 0.38 12.27 -11.24
CA LEU A 70 -0.96 12.84 -11.24
C LEU A 70 -1.94 11.72 -10.90
N LEU A 71 -2.67 11.86 -9.82
CA LEU A 71 -3.68 10.92 -9.32
C LEU A 71 -5.04 11.59 -9.24
N ALA A 72 -6.08 10.84 -9.47
CA ALA A 72 -7.45 11.30 -9.31
C ALA A 72 -8.30 10.23 -8.62
N THR A 73 -9.13 10.66 -7.67
CA THR A 73 -10.15 9.84 -7.02
C THR A 73 -11.52 10.43 -7.32
N PHE A 74 -12.34 9.69 -8.04
CA PHE A 74 -13.71 10.04 -8.43
C PHE A 74 -14.64 8.91 -7.99
N PRO A 75 -15.18 8.93 -6.76
CA PRO A 75 -15.96 7.83 -6.19
C PRO A 75 -17.18 7.45 -7.02
N GLU A 76 -17.85 8.43 -7.63
CA GLU A 76 -19.05 8.23 -8.47
C GLU A 76 -18.78 7.43 -9.76
N ASN A 77 -17.51 7.22 -10.12
CA ASN A 77 -17.14 6.40 -11.28
C ASN A 77 -17.57 4.93 -11.10
N GLU A 78 -17.62 4.42 -9.87
CA GLU A 78 -18.10 3.06 -9.59
C GLU A 78 -19.53 2.84 -10.12
N LYS A 79 -20.40 3.83 -9.99
CA LYS A 79 -21.79 3.79 -10.52
C LYS A 79 -21.85 3.74 -12.05
N ARG A 80 -20.75 4.10 -12.71
CA ARG A 80 -20.60 4.12 -14.18
C ARG A 80 -19.79 2.95 -14.71
N GLY A 81 -19.38 2.01 -13.83
CA GLY A 81 -18.48 0.91 -14.18
C GLY A 81 -17.04 1.36 -14.51
N LEU A 82 -16.65 2.58 -14.10
CA LEU A 82 -15.32 3.13 -14.32
C LEU A 82 -14.48 3.04 -13.03
N PRO A 83 -13.15 3.01 -13.13
CA PRO A 83 -12.28 3.01 -11.96
C PRO A 83 -12.48 4.28 -11.13
N PRO A 84 -12.72 4.17 -9.80
CA PRO A 84 -12.84 5.34 -8.93
C PRO A 84 -11.48 6.00 -8.65
N PHE A 85 -10.38 5.31 -8.94
CA PHE A 85 -9.01 5.79 -8.75
C PHE A 85 -8.19 5.51 -10.00
N SER A 86 -7.52 6.54 -10.53
CA SER A 86 -6.69 6.46 -11.73
C SER A 86 -5.57 7.50 -11.69
N GLY A 87 -4.60 7.37 -12.58
CA GLY A 87 -3.55 8.37 -12.73
C GLY A 87 -2.42 7.93 -13.64
N ILE A 88 -1.53 8.86 -13.89
CA ILE A 88 -0.30 8.65 -14.65
C ILE A 88 0.92 9.09 -13.84
N LEU A 89 2.04 8.43 -14.08
CA LEU A 89 3.35 8.82 -13.56
C LEU A 89 4.29 9.10 -14.74
N VAL A 90 4.95 10.23 -14.70
CA VAL A 90 5.99 10.59 -15.66
C VAL A 90 7.34 10.54 -14.95
N ALA A 91 8.28 9.75 -15.49
CA ALA A 91 9.66 9.69 -15.04
C ALA A 91 10.58 10.44 -16.03
N MET A 92 11.47 11.24 -15.47
CA MET A 92 12.38 12.11 -16.21
C MET A 92 13.82 11.79 -15.80
N ASP A 93 14.74 11.91 -16.75
CA ASP A 93 16.16 11.79 -16.50
C ASP A 93 16.69 13.06 -15.81
N GLY A 94 17.32 12.90 -14.66
CA GLY A 94 17.78 14.03 -13.84
C GLY A 94 19.00 14.74 -14.38
N THR A 95 19.75 14.12 -15.31
CA THR A 95 20.95 14.70 -15.93
C THR A 95 20.60 15.47 -17.18
N THR A 96 19.73 14.92 -18.01
CA THR A 96 19.44 15.48 -19.36
C THR A 96 18.09 16.20 -19.43
N GLY A 97 17.21 16.00 -18.46
CA GLY A 97 15.85 16.53 -18.50
C GLY A 97 14.92 15.81 -19.49
N LEU A 98 15.37 14.73 -20.12
CA LEU A 98 14.57 14.01 -21.09
C LEU A 98 13.57 13.05 -20.41
N PRO A 99 12.37 12.82 -20.97
CA PRO A 99 11.43 11.84 -20.43
C PRO A 99 11.97 10.41 -20.61
N LYS A 100 11.97 9.65 -19.51
CA LYS A 100 12.30 8.22 -19.48
C LYS A 100 11.07 7.34 -19.80
N GLY A 101 9.87 7.76 -19.38
CA GLY A 101 8.64 7.03 -19.65
C GLY A 101 7.43 7.61 -18.95
N ILE A 102 6.27 7.16 -19.42
CA ILE A 102 4.96 7.42 -18.80
C ILE A 102 4.37 6.06 -18.38
N MET A 103 3.77 5.99 -17.21
CA MET A 103 3.30 4.74 -16.61
C MET A 103 1.92 4.89 -16.00
N ASP A 104 1.13 3.80 -15.95
CA ASP A 104 -0.06 3.75 -15.09
C ASP A 104 0.35 3.95 -13.63
N ALA A 105 -0.21 4.99 -13.01
CA ALA A 105 0.13 5.33 -11.65
C ALA A 105 -0.70 4.56 -10.61
N SER A 106 -1.84 3.98 -10.99
CA SER A 106 -2.73 3.29 -10.05
C SER A 106 -2.10 1.99 -9.54
N PHE A 107 -1.51 1.20 -10.44
CA PHE A 107 -0.81 -0.03 -10.08
C PHE A 107 0.47 0.25 -9.29
N ILE A 108 1.31 1.17 -9.76
CA ILE A 108 2.55 1.59 -9.07
C ILE A 108 2.23 2.11 -7.66
N THR A 109 1.16 2.89 -7.50
CA THR A 109 0.73 3.39 -6.18
C THR A 109 0.40 2.25 -5.24
N SER A 110 -0.26 1.20 -5.71
CA SER A 110 -0.59 0.04 -4.90
C SER A 110 0.65 -0.75 -4.50
N MET A 111 1.52 -1.04 -5.47
CA MET A 111 2.78 -1.78 -5.24
C MET A 111 3.69 -1.06 -4.23
N ARG A 112 3.98 0.25 -4.45
CA ARG A 112 4.86 1.02 -3.55
C ARG A 112 4.26 1.22 -2.15
N THR A 113 2.93 1.26 -2.03
CA THR A 113 2.29 1.43 -0.72
C THR A 113 2.39 0.15 0.09
N GLY A 114 2.13 -1.01 -0.51
CA GLY A 114 2.36 -2.30 0.13
C GLY A 114 3.83 -2.49 0.54
N ALA A 115 4.74 -2.16 -0.38
CA ALA A 115 6.17 -2.24 -0.11
C ALA A 115 6.60 -1.32 1.06
N ALA A 116 6.05 -0.11 1.17
CA ALA A 116 6.37 0.80 2.26
C ALA A 116 5.98 0.21 3.63
N ALA A 117 4.77 -0.35 3.76
CA ALA A 117 4.34 -1.02 4.98
C ALA A 117 5.22 -2.24 5.31
N ALA A 118 5.55 -3.05 4.31
CA ALA A 118 6.34 -4.26 4.52
C ALA A 118 7.82 -3.98 4.82
N VAL A 119 8.43 -2.95 4.23
CA VAL A 119 9.79 -2.49 4.57
C VAL A 119 9.84 -2.01 6.02
N SER A 120 8.83 -1.26 6.47
CA SER A 120 8.70 -0.84 7.86
C SER A 120 8.61 -2.06 8.80
N ALA A 121 7.76 -3.04 8.49
CA ALA A 121 7.63 -4.25 9.28
C ALA A 121 8.94 -5.07 9.29
N ARG A 122 9.59 -5.25 8.14
CA ARG A 122 10.87 -5.96 8.02
C ARG A 122 11.98 -5.33 8.87
N ALA A 123 11.98 -4.00 9.00
CA ALA A 123 13.00 -3.27 9.73
C ALA A 123 12.73 -3.19 11.24
N LEU A 124 11.48 -3.18 11.68
CA LEU A 124 11.09 -2.80 13.04
C LEU A 124 10.30 -3.88 13.80
N ALA A 125 9.66 -4.83 13.11
CA ALA A 125 8.99 -5.94 13.78
C ALA A 125 10.02 -6.94 14.32
N ARG A 126 9.59 -7.75 15.29
CA ARG A 126 10.42 -8.81 15.82
C ARG A 126 10.71 -9.86 14.74
N PRO A 127 11.93 -10.39 14.65
CA PRO A 127 12.30 -11.36 13.60
C PRO A 127 11.44 -12.64 13.60
N GLU A 128 10.95 -13.05 14.79
CA GLU A 128 10.09 -14.23 14.97
C GLU A 128 8.62 -13.97 14.65
N SER A 129 8.22 -12.75 14.30
CA SER A 129 6.83 -12.40 13.98
C SER A 129 6.25 -13.30 12.90
N ASP A 130 5.15 -13.98 13.22
CA ASP A 130 4.48 -14.95 12.33
C ASP A 130 3.00 -14.64 12.07
N THR A 131 2.45 -13.66 12.79
CA THR A 131 1.04 -13.33 12.74
C THR A 131 0.82 -11.88 12.26
N LEU A 132 0.21 -11.75 11.09
CA LEU A 132 -0.17 -10.47 10.48
C LEU A 132 -1.68 -10.24 10.62
N LEU A 133 -2.07 -9.05 11.04
CA LEU A 133 -3.46 -8.55 10.93
C LEU A 133 -3.51 -7.42 9.91
N VAL A 134 -4.41 -7.53 8.93
CA VAL A 134 -4.70 -6.45 7.98
C VAL A 134 -6.12 -5.94 8.18
N LEU A 135 -6.25 -4.66 8.51
CA LEU A 135 -7.54 -3.97 8.65
C LEU A 135 -7.88 -3.21 7.39
N GLY A 136 -9.01 -3.55 6.80
CA GLY A 136 -9.51 -3.10 5.51
C GLY A 136 -9.40 -4.21 4.47
N THR A 137 -10.52 -4.47 3.77
CA THR A 137 -10.62 -5.49 2.71
C THR A 137 -10.72 -4.86 1.31
N GLY A 138 -10.31 -3.60 1.20
CA GLY A 138 -10.31 -2.86 -0.05
C GLY A 138 -9.18 -3.31 -1.00
N ARG A 139 -9.15 -2.69 -2.18
CA ARG A 139 -8.17 -3.02 -3.24
C ARG A 139 -6.71 -2.97 -2.79
N GLN A 140 -6.35 -2.05 -1.88
CA GLN A 140 -4.98 -1.88 -1.40
C GLN A 140 -4.53 -3.00 -0.45
N SER A 141 -5.45 -3.63 0.26
CA SER A 141 -5.12 -4.62 1.29
C SER A 141 -4.39 -5.86 0.72
N LEU A 142 -4.73 -6.30 -0.51
CA LEU A 142 -4.01 -7.40 -1.16
C LEU A 142 -2.53 -7.07 -1.40
N PHE A 143 -2.22 -5.81 -1.70
CA PHE A 143 -0.84 -5.36 -1.88
C PHE A 143 -0.08 -5.29 -0.54
N MET A 144 -0.79 -4.98 0.57
CA MET A 144 -0.21 -5.04 1.92
C MET A 144 0.16 -6.49 2.27
N ILE A 145 -0.77 -7.43 2.06
CA ILE A 145 -0.54 -8.86 2.32
C ILE A 145 0.58 -9.38 1.44
N GLY A 146 0.51 -9.18 0.12
CA GLY A 146 1.52 -9.66 -0.82
C GLY A 146 2.93 -9.13 -0.52
N ALA A 147 3.03 -7.85 -0.15
CA ALA A 147 4.31 -7.25 0.25
C ALA A 147 4.83 -7.83 1.58
N ALA A 148 3.96 -7.97 2.59
CA ALA A 148 4.34 -8.53 3.89
C ALA A 148 4.82 -10.00 3.74
N LEU A 149 4.08 -10.85 3.02
CA LEU A 149 4.48 -12.24 2.75
C LEU A 149 5.76 -12.34 1.91
N THR A 150 6.02 -11.36 1.05
CA THR A 150 7.27 -11.29 0.27
C THR A 150 8.46 -10.92 1.17
N ALA A 151 8.27 -9.95 2.05
CA ALA A 151 9.31 -9.39 2.91
C ALA A 151 9.63 -10.26 4.14
N MET A 152 8.62 -10.95 4.70
CA MET A 152 8.69 -11.67 5.98
C MET A 152 8.22 -13.12 5.81
N LYS A 153 9.17 -14.02 5.60
CA LYS A 153 8.90 -15.44 5.30
C LYS A 153 8.37 -16.25 6.48
N ASN A 154 8.44 -15.72 7.69
CA ASN A 154 7.94 -16.37 8.90
C ASN A 154 6.43 -16.24 9.09
N ILE A 155 5.75 -15.34 8.35
CA ILE A 155 4.31 -15.16 8.49
C ILE A 155 3.58 -16.44 8.10
N LYS A 156 2.81 -17.00 9.04
CA LYS A 156 2.01 -18.22 8.89
C LYS A 156 0.52 -17.94 9.03
N THR A 157 0.14 -16.84 9.68
CA THR A 157 -1.25 -16.48 9.91
C THR A 157 -1.50 -15.05 9.44
N VAL A 158 -2.55 -14.87 8.63
CA VAL A 158 -3.03 -13.57 8.19
C VAL A 158 -4.48 -13.41 8.62
N TYR A 159 -4.72 -12.57 9.61
CA TYR A 159 -6.06 -12.13 9.99
C TYR A 159 -6.54 -11.05 9.04
N CYS A 160 -7.73 -11.25 8.47
CA CYS A 160 -8.36 -10.30 7.55
C CYS A 160 -9.57 -9.67 8.22
N ALA A 161 -9.58 -8.36 8.40
CA ALA A 161 -10.66 -7.64 9.06
C ALA A 161 -11.20 -6.51 8.17
N GLU A 162 -12.55 -6.41 8.11
CA GLU A 162 -13.23 -5.20 7.67
C GLU A 162 -13.94 -4.59 8.88
N PRO A 163 -13.37 -3.53 9.49
CA PRO A 163 -13.88 -3.02 10.77
C PRO A 163 -15.33 -2.56 10.75
N MET A 164 -15.82 -2.11 9.59
CA MET A 164 -17.20 -1.64 9.43
C MET A 164 -18.19 -2.77 9.11
N ASN A 165 -17.70 -3.92 8.66
CA ASN A 165 -18.53 -5.08 8.31
C ASN A 165 -17.69 -6.37 8.38
N LEU A 166 -17.61 -6.97 9.56
CA LEU A 166 -16.79 -8.17 9.80
C LEU A 166 -17.16 -9.35 8.88
N ASP A 167 -18.42 -9.46 8.46
CA ASP A 167 -18.85 -10.53 7.54
C ASP A 167 -18.21 -10.39 6.14
N ALA A 168 -17.84 -9.18 5.72
CA ALA A 168 -17.14 -8.97 4.45
C ALA A 168 -15.73 -9.60 4.46
N ALA A 169 -15.15 -9.85 5.62
CA ALA A 169 -13.85 -10.49 5.75
C ALA A 169 -13.87 -11.97 5.30
N LYS A 170 -15.00 -12.67 5.42
CA LYS A 170 -15.11 -14.11 5.09
C LYS A 170 -14.78 -14.39 3.61
N PRO A 171 -15.53 -13.84 2.64
CA PRO A 171 -15.22 -14.07 1.22
C PRO A 171 -13.85 -13.50 0.83
N TYR A 172 -13.41 -12.40 1.45
CA TYR A 172 -12.10 -11.83 1.21
C TYR A 172 -10.97 -12.78 1.62
N ALA A 173 -10.99 -13.28 2.86
CA ALA A 173 -9.99 -14.21 3.37
C ALA A 173 -9.93 -15.50 2.53
N ALA A 174 -11.10 -16.05 2.15
CA ALA A 174 -11.19 -17.24 1.31
C ALA A 174 -10.56 -17.05 -0.08
N ALA A 175 -10.61 -15.82 -0.63
CA ALA A 175 -10.04 -15.51 -1.94
C ALA A 175 -8.53 -15.18 -1.88
N CYS A 176 -7.97 -14.88 -0.71
CA CYS A 176 -6.57 -14.44 -0.57
C CYS A 176 -5.55 -15.43 -1.15
N PRO A 177 -5.58 -16.76 -0.90
CA PRO A 177 -4.58 -17.68 -1.45
C PRO A 177 -4.49 -17.59 -2.98
N GLN A 178 -5.62 -17.65 -3.66
CA GLN A 178 -5.68 -17.51 -5.12
C GLN A 178 -5.16 -16.15 -5.57
N ARG A 179 -5.55 -15.07 -4.90
CA ARG A 179 -5.11 -13.71 -5.22
C ARG A 179 -3.60 -13.51 -5.04
N MET A 180 -3.01 -14.13 -4.03
CA MET A 180 -1.55 -14.10 -3.82
C MET A 180 -0.82 -14.77 -5.00
N GLN A 181 -1.32 -15.90 -5.46
CA GLN A 181 -0.76 -16.58 -6.62
C GLN A 181 -0.93 -15.77 -7.92
N GLU A 182 -2.13 -15.27 -8.19
CA GLU A 182 -2.44 -14.52 -9.43
C GLU A 182 -1.68 -13.20 -9.53
N MET A 183 -1.63 -12.44 -8.43
CA MET A 183 -1.12 -11.06 -8.46
C MET A 183 0.40 -10.98 -8.20
N PHE A 184 0.95 -11.90 -7.42
CA PHE A 184 2.33 -11.80 -6.94
C PHE A 184 3.15 -13.05 -7.23
N SER A 185 2.56 -14.09 -7.82
CA SER A 185 3.18 -15.42 -7.99
C SER A 185 3.70 -16.00 -6.67
N LEU A 186 2.98 -15.73 -5.58
CA LEU A 186 3.30 -16.22 -4.23
C LEU A 186 2.50 -17.48 -3.95
N ASP A 187 3.22 -18.57 -3.66
CA ASP A 187 2.63 -19.73 -3.03
C ASP A 187 2.35 -19.40 -1.54
N ALA A 188 1.08 -19.36 -1.20
CA ALA A 188 0.60 -19.08 0.15
C ALA A 188 -0.13 -20.31 0.75
N SER A 189 0.19 -21.53 0.28
CA SER A 189 -0.42 -22.78 0.76
C SER A 189 -0.15 -23.05 2.24
N ASP A 190 1.01 -22.61 2.75
CA ASP A 190 1.41 -22.71 4.15
C ASP A 190 0.89 -21.56 5.04
N VAL A 191 0.10 -20.63 4.48
CA VAL A 191 -0.41 -19.45 5.19
C VAL A 191 -1.90 -19.62 5.45
N GLN A 192 -2.31 -19.46 6.70
CA GLN A 192 -3.71 -19.47 7.08
C GLN A 192 -4.29 -18.05 6.95
N PHE A 193 -5.34 -17.89 6.13
CA PHE A 193 -6.10 -16.64 6.03
C PHE A 193 -7.38 -16.77 6.83
N ILE A 194 -7.48 -16.00 7.91
CA ILE A 194 -8.55 -16.11 8.90
C ILE A 194 -9.41 -14.85 8.89
N PRO A 195 -10.71 -14.94 8.57
CA PRO A 195 -11.61 -13.81 8.69
C PRO A 195 -11.80 -13.44 10.16
N VAL A 196 -11.67 -12.16 10.48
CA VAL A 196 -11.84 -11.67 11.86
C VAL A 196 -13.33 -11.59 12.20
N SER A 197 -13.69 -12.15 13.36
CA SER A 197 -15.02 -12.04 13.99
C SER A 197 -14.99 -11.22 15.29
N ASP A 198 -13.82 -11.15 15.94
CA ASP A 198 -13.55 -10.32 17.11
C ASP A 198 -12.27 -9.52 16.85
N LEU A 199 -12.41 -8.19 16.75
CA LEU A 199 -11.29 -7.33 16.42
C LEU A 199 -10.30 -7.21 17.57
N ALA A 200 -10.79 -7.08 18.82
CA ALA A 200 -9.94 -6.93 19.99
C ALA A 200 -9.08 -8.18 20.21
N GLU A 201 -9.66 -9.36 20.09
CA GLU A 201 -8.96 -10.62 20.18
C GLU A 201 -7.88 -10.73 19.08
N SER A 202 -8.22 -10.38 17.83
CA SER A 202 -7.30 -10.49 16.70
C SER A 202 -6.14 -9.48 16.79
N VAL A 203 -6.40 -8.27 17.27
CA VAL A 203 -5.36 -7.27 17.58
C VAL A 203 -4.40 -7.81 18.65
N GLY A 204 -4.92 -8.41 19.72
CA GLY A 204 -4.12 -8.98 20.80
C GLY A 204 -3.23 -10.15 20.37
N LYS A 205 -3.59 -10.88 19.31
CA LYS A 205 -2.81 -11.99 18.75
C LYS A 205 -1.75 -11.54 17.76
N ALA A 206 -1.95 -10.41 17.09
CA ALA A 206 -1.09 -9.98 15.99
C ALA A 206 0.31 -9.54 16.43
N ASP A 207 1.32 -9.95 15.70
CA ASP A 207 2.70 -9.44 15.83
C ASP A 207 2.92 -8.22 14.95
N ILE A 208 2.22 -8.17 13.81
CA ILE A 208 2.25 -7.09 12.84
C ILE A 208 0.82 -6.69 12.53
N ILE A 209 0.53 -5.40 12.58
CA ILE A 209 -0.76 -4.83 12.21
C ILE A 209 -0.55 -3.82 11.08
N ILE A 210 -1.27 -3.99 10.00
CA ILE A 210 -1.32 -3.01 8.90
C ILE A 210 -2.76 -2.51 8.79
N THR A 211 -2.97 -1.21 8.98
CA THR A 211 -4.25 -0.58 8.77
C THR A 211 -4.28 0.12 7.41
N ILE A 212 -5.33 -0.12 6.63
CA ILE A 212 -5.53 0.46 5.29
C ILE A 212 -7.01 0.76 5.07
N THR A 213 -7.59 1.50 5.99
CA THR A 213 -9.01 1.85 6.01
C THR A 213 -9.24 3.30 5.59
N ARG A 214 -10.50 3.68 5.50
CA ARG A 214 -10.93 5.07 5.32
C ARG A 214 -11.48 5.67 6.63
N ALA A 215 -11.10 5.08 7.77
CA ALA A 215 -11.61 5.49 9.07
C ALA A 215 -11.25 6.94 9.40
N THR A 216 -12.23 7.66 9.95
CA THR A 216 -12.10 9.03 10.45
C THR A 216 -12.21 9.09 11.97
N LYS A 217 -12.27 7.92 12.59
CA LYS A 217 -12.24 7.71 14.04
C LYS A 217 -11.40 6.47 14.33
N PRO A 218 -10.74 6.44 15.48
CA PRO A 218 -9.91 5.30 15.88
C PRO A 218 -10.70 3.99 15.90
N ILE A 219 -10.07 2.93 15.40
CA ILE A 219 -10.64 1.57 15.32
C ILE A 219 -9.84 0.55 16.12
N ILE A 220 -8.63 0.88 16.55
CA ILE A 220 -7.81 0.04 17.41
C ILE A 220 -7.59 0.77 18.73
N SER A 221 -7.95 0.13 19.86
CA SER A 221 -7.61 0.60 21.19
C SER A 221 -6.18 0.18 21.56
N ARG A 222 -5.46 1.08 22.26
CA ARG A 222 -4.13 0.79 22.81
C ARG A 222 -4.12 -0.47 23.69
N ASP A 223 -5.16 -0.65 24.50
CA ASP A 223 -5.26 -1.76 25.46
C ASP A 223 -5.39 -3.14 24.80
N TRP A 224 -5.72 -3.18 23.51
CA TRP A 224 -5.79 -4.43 22.75
C TRP A 224 -4.42 -4.88 22.23
N VAL A 225 -3.49 -3.92 22.07
CA VAL A 225 -2.18 -4.15 21.43
C VAL A 225 -1.20 -4.78 22.42
N LYS A 226 -0.70 -5.97 22.12
CA LYS A 226 0.30 -6.62 22.95
C LYS A 226 1.68 -5.95 22.81
N PRO A 227 2.53 -5.97 23.86
CA PRO A 227 3.89 -5.44 23.77
C PRO A 227 4.70 -6.06 22.64
N GLY A 228 5.43 -5.23 21.89
CA GLY A 228 6.28 -5.65 20.77
C GLY A 228 5.55 -5.86 19.45
N THR A 229 4.26 -5.55 19.35
CA THR A 229 3.54 -5.51 18.08
C THR A 229 4.03 -4.33 17.23
N HIS A 230 4.33 -4.60 15.97
CA HIS A 230 4.60 -3.55 14.96
C HIS A 230 3.30 -3.06 14.31
N LEU A 231 3.12 -1.73 14.23
CA LEU A 231 1.96 -1.12 13.57
C LEU A 231 2.40 -0.26 12.37
N SER A 232 1.80 -0.53 11.21
CA SER A 232 1.90 0.28 9.99
C SER A 232 0.53 0.89 9.66
N CYS A 233 0.33 2.17 10.06
CA CYS A 233 -0.93 2.88 9.91
C CYS A 233 -1.00 3.59 8.55
N ILE A 234 -1.34 2.85 7.51
CA ILE A 234 -1.27 3.32 6.12
C ILE A 234 -2.53 4.09 5.70
N GLY A 235 -3.67 3.81 6.32
CA GLY A 235 -4.94 4.44 5.95
C GLY A 235 -5.09 5.89 6.42
N ALA A 236 -4.35 6.32 7.44
CA ALA A 236 -4.36 7.70 7.94
C ALA A 236 -3.43 8.60 7.09
N ASP A 237 -3.67 8.68 5.79
CA ASP A 237 -2.80 9.34 4.79
C ASP A 237 -3.14 10.79 4.49
N MET A 238 -4.17 11.36 5.15
CA MET A 238 -4.60 12.76 4.98
C MET A 238 -5.29 13.30 6.25
N PRO A 239 -5.36 14.62 6.42
CA PRO A 239 -6.05 15.24 7.56
C PRO A 239 -7.49 14.73 7.71
N GLY A 240 -7.89 14.48 8.96
CA GLY A 240 -9.24 13.99 9.31
C GLY A 240 -9.41 12.48 9.23
N LYS A 241 -8.36 11.73 8.89
CA LYS A 241 -8.33 10.27 9.00
C LYS A 241 -7.57 9.84 10.25
N GLU A 242 -8.13 8.86 10.95
CA GLU A 242 -7.57 8.35 12.19
C GLU A 242 -7.91 6.86 12.34
N GLU A 243 -6.94 6.02 12.69
CA GLU A 243 -7.12 4.57 12.79
C GLU A 243 -6.79 4.01 14.18
N LEU A 244 -6.06 4.77 15.00
CA LEU A 244 -5.61 4.35 16.33
C LEU A 244 -6.09 5.30 17.42
N TRP A 245 -6.43 4.76 18.61
CA TRP A 245 -6.56 5.52 19.84
C TRP A 245 -5.17 5.80 20.44
N GLU A 246 -4.98 7.01 20.97
CA GLU A 246 -3.78 7.40 21.72
C GLU A 246 -3.63 6.61 23.03
#